data_4b6496486a9bb213f1be475da0ffbf96
#
_entry.id   4b6496486a9bb213f1be475da0ffbf96
#
_cell.length_a   1.000
_cell.length_b   1.000
_cell.length_c   1.000
_cell.angle_alpha   90.00
_cell.angle_beta   90.00
_cell.angle_gamma   90.00
#
_symmetry.space_group_name_H-M   'P 1'
#
loop_
_entity.id
_entity.type
_entity.pdbx_description
1 polymer ?
#
loop_
_entity_poly.entity_id
_entity_poly.type
_entity_poly.pdbx_seq_one_letter_code
_entity_poly.pdbx_strand_id
1 'polypeptide(L)'
;MTNKEFAQWVYDSSGKLDIDPIFVTAQAVLESGWGKKRIGKYNIFGITKGSWKGKTLLIKTTEIHKTAKYAYFPPERVESVTELPGGKYRYVVPRLFRDYDSLEQCLLDYISIFKKPHFAHAWEYRHD
;
A
#
# COMPACT_ATOMS: atom_id res chain seq x y z
N MET A 1 6.64 16.64 -6.87
CA MET A 1 5.81 17.44 -5.95
C MET A 1 6.53 17.55 -4.60
N THR A 2 6.33 18.68 -3.92
CA THR A 2 6.87 18.87 -2.58
C THR A 2 6.09 18.07 -1.55
N ASN A 3 6.64 17.95 -0.34
CA ASN A 3 5.92 17.32 0.78
C ASN A 3 4.57 17.99 1.03
N LYS A 4 4.57 19.32 1.03
CA LYS A 4 3.34 20.10 1.24
C LYS A 4 2.32 19.84 0.13
N GLU A 5 2.76 19.82 -1.11
CA GLU A 5 1.90 19.53 -2.26
C GLU A 5 1.31 18.12 -2.18
N PHE A 6 2.11 17.13 -1.79
CA PHE A 6 1.61 15.78 -1.62
C PHE A 6 0.53 15.70 -0.52
N ALA A 7 0.81 16.27 0.64
CA ALA A 7 -0.14 16.25 1.75
C ALA A 7 -1.45 16.96 1.38
N GLN A 8 -1.35 18.12 0.71
CA GLN A 8 -2.52 18.87 0.27
C GLN A 8 -3.35 18.10 -0.76
N TRP A 9 -2.68 17.42 -1.69
CA TRP A 9 -3.33 16.61 -2.72
C TRP A 9 -4.17 15.48 -2.09
N VAL A 10 -3.57 14.75 -1.13
CA VAL A 10 -4.29 13.67 -0.43
C VAL A 10 -5.44 14.24 0.40
N TYR A 11 -5.18 15.31 1.14
CA TYR A 11 -6.19 15.94 1.99
C TYR A 11 -7.40 16.40 1.18
N ASP A 12 -7.16 17.10 0.08
CA ASP A 12 -8.23 17.61 -0.77
C ASP A 12 -9.02 16.48 -1.42
N SER A 13 -8.32 15.45 -1.91
CA SER A 13 -8.95 14.30 -2.57
C SER A 13 -9.79 13.48 -1.60
N SER A 14 -9.38 13.39 -0.34
CA SER A 14 -10.09 12.61 0.67
C SER A 14 -11.26 13.34 1.31
N GLY A 15 -11.31 14.67 1.18
CA GLY A 15 -12.34 15.48 1.83
C GLY A 15 -13.76 15.18 1.36
N LYS A 16 -13.92 14.54 0.21
CA LYS A 16 -15.22 14.16 -0.36
C LYS A 16 -15.64 12.74 0.01
N LEU A 17 -14.81 12.02 0.74
CA LEU A 17 -15.01 10.62 1.06
C LEU A 17 -15.40 10.44 2.52
N ASP A 18 -15.98 9.27 2.84
CA ASP A 18 -16.38 8.95 4.22
C ASP A 18 -15.17 8.49 5.03
N ILE A 19 -14.21 9.40 5.21
CA ILE A 19 -13.02 9.16 6.03
C ILE A 19 -12.44 10.52 6.46
N ASP A 20 -11.84 10.55 7.63
CA ASP A 20 -11.18 11.76 8.13
C ASP A 20 -9.98 12.11 7.24
N PRO A 21 -9.98 13.30 6.59
CA PRO A 21 -8.88 13.69 5.72
C PRO A 21 -7.54 13.78 6.44
N ILE A 22 -7.53 14.15 7.72
CA ILE A 22 -6.30 14.22 8.52
C ILE A 22 -5.75 12.81 8.73
N PHE A 23 -6.60 11.86 9.10
CA PHE A 23 -6.19 10.47 9.30
C PHE A 23 -5.60 9.86 8.04
N VAL A 24 -6.31 9.96 6.92
CA VAL A 24 -5.85 9.34 5.66
C VAL A 24 -4.60 10.03 5.12
N THR A 25 -4.48 11.35 5.30
CA THR A 25 -3.28 12.07 4.87
C THR A 25 -2.07 11.63 5.70
N ALA A 26 -2.24 11.48 7.02
CA ALA A 26 -1.16 10.99 7.88
C ALA A 26 -0.71 9.58 7.48
N GLN A 27 -1.66 8.69 7.19
CA GLN A 27 -1.36 7.34 6.72
C GLN A 27 -0.63 7.35 5.38
N ALA A 28 -1.09 8.18 4.45
CA ALA A 28 -0.47 8.30 3.14
C ALA A 28 0.98 8.81 3.23
N VAL A 29 1.22 9.80 4.09
CA VAL A 29 2.57 10.33 4.34
C VAL A 29 3.48 9.22 4.89
N LEU A 30 2.99 8.49 5.89
CA LEU A 30 3.76 7.43 6.54
C LEU A 30 4.07 6.28 5.59
N GLU A 31 3.05 5.78 4.89
CA GLU A 31 3.18 4.60 4.02
C GLU A 31 4.02 4.87 2.77
N SER A 32 3.95 6.09 2.24
CA SER A 32 4.61 6.42 0.98
C SER A 32 5.84 7.30 1.12
N GLY A 33 6.20 7.69 2.34
CA GLY A 33 7.31 8.63 2.55
C GLY A 33 7.06 9.94 1.81
N TRP A 34 5.92 10.60 2.07
CA TRP A 34 5.50 11.83 1.40
C TRP A 34 5.32 11.65 -0.11
N GLY A 35 4.86 10.48 -0.51
CA GLY A 35 4.61 10.16 -1.91
C GLY A 35 5.83 9.72 -2.71
N LYS A 36 7.01 9.73 -2.12
CA LYS A 36 8.27 9.40 -2.81
C LYS A 36 8.38 7.91 -3.11
N LYS A 37 7.74 7.07 -2.32
CA LYS A 37 7.74 5.60 -2.46
C LYS A 37 6.43 5.06 -3.00
N ARG A 38 5.57 5.93 -3.57
CA ARG A 38 4.32 5.45 -4.12
C ARG A 38 4.56 4.52 -5.32
N ILE A 39 3.68 3.56 -5.49
CA ILE A 39 3.75 2.61 -6.58
C ILE A 39 2.97 3.18 -7.77
N GLY A 40 3.63 3.34 -8.91
CA GLY A 40 3.06 4.02 -10.05
C GLY A 40 2.71 5.47 -9.69
N LYS A 41 1.61 5.97 -10.22
CA LYS A 41 1.19 7.35 -9.98
C LYS A 41 0.35 7.52 -8.74
N TYR A 42 -0.50 6.57 -8.42
CA TYR A 42 -1.60 6.76 -7.47
C TYR A 42 -1.68 5.75 -6.33
N ASN A 43 -0.89 4.68 -6.36
CA ASN A 43 -0.92 3.71 -5.27
C ASN A 43 -0.04 4.21 -4.11
N ILE A 44 -0.62 5.09 -3.30
CA ILE A 44 0.10 5.77 -2.21
C ILE A 44 0.20 4.93 -0.94
N PHE A 45 -0.50 3.80 -0.87
CA PHE A 45 -0.48 2.92 0.31
C PHE A 45 0.30 1.62 0.06
N GLY A 46 0.86 1.43 -1.13
CA GLY A 46 1.60 0.21 -1.45
C GLY A 46 0.73 -1.03 -1.41
N ILE A 47 -0.51 -0.94 -1.89
CA ILE A 47 -1.47 -2.04 -1.83
C ILE A 47 -1.13 -3.07 -2.91
N THR A 48 -0.87 -4.32 -2.48
CA THR A 48 -0.59 -5.42 -3.39
C THR A 48 -1.87 -5.92 -4.09
N LYS A 49 -1.70 -6.69 -5.15
CA LYS A 49 -2.81 -7.16 -5.98
C LYS A 49 -3.92 -7.84 -5.18
N GLY A 50 -3.60 -8.82 -4.35
CA GLY A 50 -4.62 -9.57 -3.62
C GLY A 50 -5.75 -10.02 -4.55
N SER A 51 -6.98 -9.68 -4.18
CA SER A 51 -8.18 -10.00 -4.95
C SER A 51 -8.50 -8.97 -6.05
N TRP A 52 -7.69 -7.94 -6.21
CA TRP A 52 -7.88 -6.89 -7.22
C TRP A 52 -7.82 -7.48 -8.64
N LYS A 53 -8.77 -7.09 -9.47
CA LYS A 53 -8.87 -7.56 -10.85
C LYS A 53 -8.59 -6.49 -11.89
N GLY A 54 -8.22 -5.29 -11.45
CA GLY A 54 -7.85 -4.19 -12.33
C GLY A 54 -6.40 -4.27 -12.77
N LYS A 55 -5.91 -3.18 -13.33
CA LYS A 55 -4.52 -3.08 -13.80
C LYS A 55 -3.54 -3.26 -12.65
N THR A 56 -2.38 -3.84 -12.96
CA THR A 56 -1.33 -4.08 -11.98
C THR A 56 0.02 -3.61 -12.52
N LEU A 57 0.95 -3.37 -11.59
CA LEU A 57 2.37 -3.11 -11.88
C LEU A 57 3.21 -4.16 -11.17
N LEU A 58 4.22 -4.67 -11.86
CA LEU A 58 5.19 -5.60 -11.28
C LEU A 58 6.42 -4.81 -10.85
N ILE A 59 6.62 -4.68 -9.54
CA ILE A 59 7.68 -3.83 -8.96
C ILE A 59 8.53 -4.67 -8.03
N LYS A 60 9.85 -4.60 -8.21
CA LYS A 60 10.80 -5.28 -7.33
C LYS A 60 10.74 -4.67 -5.92
N THR A 61 10.54 -5.53 -4.92
CA THR A 61 10.45 -5.13 -3.52
C THR A 61 11.32 -6.01 -2.65
N THR A 62 11.49 -5.57 -1.40
CA THR A 62 12.14 -6.34 -0.35
C THR A 62 11.10 -6.70 0.70
N GLU A 63 10.97 -8.00 0.98
CA GLU A 63 10.03 -8.53 1.96
C GLU A 63 10.77 -9.28 3.05
N ILE A 64 10.29 -9.23 4.29
CA ILE A 64 10.90 -9.92 5.42
C ILE A 64 9.95 -11.03 5.88
N HIS A 65 10.46 -12.26 5.94
CA HIS A 65 9.70 -13.41 6.42
C HIS A 65 10.48 -14.16 7.49
N LYS A 66 9.77 -14.96 8.28
CA LYS A 66 10.37 -15.79 9.34
C LYS A 66 10.76 -17.18 8.85
N THR A 67 10.70 -17.42 7.55
CA THR A 67 11.04 -18.72 6.94
C THR A 67 11.82 -18.51 5.66
N ALA A 68 12.74 -19.44 5.36
CA ALA A 68 13.47 -19.48 4.10
C ALA A 68 12.65 -20.09 2.95
N LYS A 69 11.43 -20.53 3.22
CA LYS A 69 10.59 -21.29 2.27
C LYS A 69 9.26 -20.62 1.97
N TYR A 70 9.18 -19.29 2.11
CA TYR A 70 7.96 -18.57 1.78
C TYR A 70 7.73 -18.62 0.27
N ALA A 71 6.49 -18.96 -0.15
CA ALA A 71 6.16 -19.17 -1.54
C ALA A 71 5.56 -17.92 -2.18
N TYR A 72 6.05 -17.60 -3.37
CA TYR A 72 5.44 -16.62 -4.28
C TYR A 72 5.08 -17.32 -5.58
N PHE A 73 4.04 -16.85 -6.26
CA PHE A 73 3.51 -17.51 -7.45
C PHE A 73 3.64 -16.61 -8.67
N PRO A 74 3.87 -17.18 -9.88
CA PRO A 74 4.04 -16.39 -11.09
C PRO A 74 2.91 -15.37 -11.29
N PRO A 75 3.21 -14.15 -11.80
CA PRO A 75 4.52 -13.68 -12.25
C PRO A 75 5.46 -13.20 -11.12
N GLU A 76 5.01 -13.22 -9.86
CA GLU A 76 5.90 -12.95 -8.73
C GLU A 76 6.86 -14.13 -8.58
N ARG A 77 8.14 -13.84 -8.31
CA ARG A 77 9.15 -14.89 -8.12
C ARG A 77 10.26 -14.38 -7.21
N VAL A 78 10.79 -15.26 -6.37
CA VAL A 78 11.90 -14.91 -5.48
C VAL A 78 13.18 -14.81 -6.31
N GLU A 79 13.82 -13.65 -6.27
CA GLU A 79 15.12 -13.43 -6.92
C GLU A 79 16.28 -13.78 -5.99
N SER A 80 16.14 -13.50 -4.69
CA SER A 80 17.14 -13.84 -3.70
C SER A 80 16.52 -13.95 -2.32
N VAL A 81 17.16 -14.75 -1.44
CA VAL A 81 16.82 -14.87 -0.05
C VAL A 81 18.12 -14.71 0.74
N THR A 82 18.14 -13.80 1.72
CA THR A 82 19.29 -13.54 2.57
C THR A 82 18.91 -13.77 4.02
N GLU A 83 19.62 -14.63 4.71
CA GLU A 83 19.40 -14.85 6.13
C GLU A 83 19.84 -13.62 6.94
N LEU A 84 18.98 -13.19 7.86
CA LEU A 84 19.21 -12.06 8.75
C LEU A 84 19.32 -12.55 10.20
N PRO A 85 19.93 -11.75 11.11
CA PRO A 85 19.92 -12.08 12.53
C PRO A 85 18.50 -12.23 13.06
N GLY A 86 18.31 -13.12 14.04
CA GLY A 86 17.01 -13.30 14.69
C GLY A 86 16.04 -14.22 13.97
N GLY A 87 16.53 -15.08 13.08
CA GLY A 87 15.69 -16.07 12.40
C GLY A 87 14.77 -15.46 11.34
N LYS A 88 15.16 -14.33 10.78
CA LYS A 88 14.44 -13.66 9.69
C LYS A 88 15.16 -13.83 8.36
N TYR A 89 14.42 -13.67 7.28
CA TYR A 89 14.96 -13.80 5.93
C TYR A 89 14.48 -12.64 5.08
N ARG A 90 15.40 -12.03 4.34
CA ARG A 90 15.10 -10.94 3.42
C ARG A 90 14.95 -11.50 2.01
N TYR A 91 13.79 -11.29 1.42
CA TYR A 91 13.47 -11.72 0.07
C TYR A 91 13.52 -10.52 -0.85
N VAL A 92 14.15 -10.67 -1.99
CA VAL A 92 14.01 -9.72 -3.09
C VAL A 92 13.09 -10.38 -4.11
N VAL A 93 11.95 -9.74 -4.35
CA VAL A 93 10.90 -10.33 -5.18
C VAL A 93 10.13 -9.24 -5.93
N PRO A 94 9.96 -9.37 -7.26
CA PRO A 94 9.03 -8.52 -7.99
C PRO A 94 7.60 -8.92 -7.61
N ARG A 95 6.83 -7.95 -7.12
CA ARG A 95 5.46 -8.16 -6.66
C ARG A 95 4.47 -7.38 -7.48
N LEU A 96 3.25 -7.91 -7.58
CA LEU A 96 2.15 -7.25 -8.26
C LEU A 96 1.47 -6.28 -7.31
N PHE A 97 1.41 -5.02 -7.74
CA PHE A 97 0.72 -3.94 -7.03
C PHE A 97 -0.45 -3.45 -7.86
N ARG A 98 -1.47 -2.94 -7.18
CA ARG A 98 -2.63 -2.33 -7.84
C ARG A 98 -2.22 -1.04 -8.53
N ASP A 99 -2.63 -0.88 -9.77
CA ASP A 99 -2.34 0.30 -10.58
C ASP A 99 -3.63 1.09 -10.79
N TYR A 100 -3.79 2.15 -10.00
CA TYR A 100 -5.01 2.95 -10.02
C TYR A 100 -4.99 3.98 -11.14
N ASP A 101 -6.18 4.34 -11.63
CA ASP A 101 -6.34 5.36 -12.66
C ASP A 101 -6.40 6.77 -12.10
N SER A 102 -6.67 6.91 -10.80
CA SER A 102 -6.76 8.19 -10.11
C SER A 102 -6.48 8.01 -8.62
N LEU A 103 -6.21 9.11 -7.92
CA LEU A 103 -6.06 9.07 -6.47
C LEU A 103 -7.38 8.71 -5.81
N GLU A 104 -8.49 9.20 -6.32
CA GLU A 104 -9.82 8.88 -5.79
C GLU A 104 -10.09 7.37 -5.85
N GLN A 105 -9.70 6.71 -6.93
CA GLN A 105 -9.83 5.25 -7.05
C GLN A 105 -9.01 4.55 -5.97
N CYS A 106 -7.78 4.99 -5.74
CA CYS A 106 -6.94 4.45 -4.68
C CYS A 106 -7.58 4.63 -3.30
N LEU A 107 -8.09 5.82 -3.00
CA LEU A 107 -8.70 6.11 -1.71
C LEU A 107 -9.98 5.30 -1.50
N LEU A 108 -10.82 5.16 -2.52
CA LEU A 108 -12.04 4.34 -2.44
C LEU A 108 -11.69 2.87 -2.19
N ASP A 109 -10.67 2.36 -2.84
CA ASP A 109 -10.21 0.99 -2.64
C ASP A 109 -9.65 0.79 -1.23
N TYR A 110 -8.88 1.76 -0.74
CA TYR A 110 -8.36 1.76 0.63
C TYR A 110 -9.50 1.71 1.66
N ILE A 111 -10.54 2.52 1.47
CA ILE A 111 -11.72 2.52 2.32
C ILE A 111 -12.42 1.14 2.27
N SER A 112 -12.54 0.56 1.09
CA SER A 112 -13.11 -0.78 0.91
C SER A 112 -12.36 -1.84 1.72
N ILE A 113 -11.03 -1.76 1.74
CA ILE A 113 -10.19 -2.67 2.53
C ILE A 113 -10.46 -2.49 4.03
N PHE A 114 -10.58 -1.24 4.50
CA PHE A 114 -10.88 -0.94 5.91
C PHE A 114 -12.23 -1.50 6.35
N LYS A 115 -13.20 -1.61 5.44
CA LYS A 115 -14.54 -2.13 5.76
C LYS A 115 -14.60 -3.65 5.89
N LYS A 116 -13.52 -4.37 5.55
CA LYS A 116 -13.49 -5.83 5.71
C LYS A 116 -13.53 -6.20 7.20
N PRO A 117 -14.08 -7.39 7.56
CA PRO A 117 -14.34 -7.73 8.97
C PRO A 117 -13.16 -7.56 9.92
N HIS A 118 -11.95 -7.93 9.51
CA HIS A 118 -10.79 -7.81 10.42
C HIS A 118 -10.25 -6.37 10.55
N PHE A 119 -10.82 -5.42 9.81
CA PHE A 119 -10.53 -4.00 9.96
C PHE A 119 -11.71 -3.21 10.50
N ALA A 120 -12.83 -3.84 10.85
CA ALA A 120 -14.06 -3.17 11.27
C ALA A 120 -13.82 -2.22 12.45
N HIS A 121 -13.02 -2.64 13.43
CA HIS A 121 -12.72 -1.82 14.61
C HIS A 121 -12.02 -0.53 14.21
N ALA A 122 -11.00 -0.61 13.35
CA ALA A 122 -10.29 0.57 12.87
C ALA A 122 -11.22 1.50 12.07
N TRP A 123 -12.16 0.94 11.30
CA TRP A 123 -13.13 1.70 10.54
C TRP A 123 -14.04 2.56 11.43
N GLU A 124 -14.42 2.05 12.61
CA GLU A 124 -15.24 2.81 13.55
C GLU A 124 -14.57 4.10 14.02
N TYR A 125 -13.24 4.16 13.96
CA TYR A 125 -12.45 5.31 14.39
C TYR A 125 -11.95 6.18 13.22
N ARG A 126 -12.50 6.01 12.02
CA ARG A 126 -11.99 6.70 10.82
C ARG A 126 -12.09 8.22 10.85
N HIS A 127 -12.91 8.77 11.75
CA HIS A 127 -13.08 10.21 11.93
C HIS A 127 -12.42 10.76 13.21
N ASP A 128 -11.72 9.93 13.94
CA ASP A 128 -11.08 10.34 15.21
C ASP A 128 -9.70 11.01 15.00
#